data_6fbba1df11837abd94b0f6982eb450ce
#
_entry.id   6fbba1df11837abd94b0f6982eb450ce
#
_cell.length_a   1.000
_cell.length_b   1.000
_cell.length_c   1.000
_cell.angle_alpha   90.00
_cell.angle_beta   90.00
_cell.angle_gamma   90.00
#
_symmetry.space_group_name_H-M   'P 1'
#
loop_
_entity.id
_entity.type
_entity.pdbx_description
1 polymer ?
#
loop_
_entity_poly.entity_id
_entity_poly.type
_entity_poly.pdbx_seq_one_letter_code
_entity_poly.pdbx_strand_id
1 'polypeptide(L)'
;MSLTTASRVFADHPSVRPATRDRVLAAADDLGYVVNALAQAMMGLGRRTVAFVAAHMIGSTFADMAAGAESVATAEGNLFLLSTTGEDPARERDLMETLREYRPAAVLLAGSTQTGEEFEQRAVAYAEALAAVGARLVLVGHPACPGSKSILSVDYDQVGGVRRAVEHLVTGGHRRIAFLGLIPERTTPAERLRGYELGLQDAGLPVDPSLVIECANDSDGARVAALSLLSRPDRPTALVCLTDGVAVGVYRAARSLGLAIPGDVAIVGFDDAPIVADLTPALTTIRVPFWEVGVHGARVALGLEEYDGHVQLPTELIVRESSP
;
A
#
# COMPACT_ATOMS: atom_id res chain seq x y z
N MET A 1 -50.11 7.57 -8.27
CA MET A 1 -49.33 7.30 -7.01
C MET A 1 -48.61 8.56 -6.65
N SER A 2 -48.39 8.88 -5.36
CA SER A 2 -47.65 10.11 -4.97
C SER A 2 -46.16 9.93 -5.10
N LEU A 3 -45.41 11.01 -5.36
CA LEU A 3 -43.96 11.03 -5.39
C LEU A 3 -43.35 10.48 -4.07
N THR A 4 -43.98 10.83 -2.96
CA THR A 4 -43.59 10.36 -1.62
C THR A 4 -43.71 8.83 -1.48
N THR A 5 -44.73 8.21 -2.09
CA THR A 5 -44.91 6.75 -2.05
C THR A 5 -43.82 6.07 -2.89
N ALA A 6 -43.51 6.58 -4.07
CA ALA A 6 -42.45 6.06 -4.92
C ALA A 6 -41.07 6.18 -4.18
N SER A 7 -40.77 7.34 -3.61
CA SER A 7 -39.56 7.56 -2.84
C SER A 7 -39.41 6.57 -1.66
N ARG A 8 -40.50 6.31 -0.92
CA ARG A 8 -40.51 5.33 0.19
C ARG A 8 -40.28 3.90 -0.30
N VAL A 9 -40.77 3.54 -1.50
CA VAL A 9 -40.51 2.22 -2.10
C VAL A 9 -39.04 2.05 -2.41
N PHE A 10 -38.43 3.04 -3.05
CA PHE A 10 -36.99 3.00 -3.39
C PHE A 10 -36.07 3.13 -2.17
N ALA A 11 -36.59 3.64 -1.05
CA ALA A 11 -35.89 3.70 0.23
C ALA A 11 -36.11 2.44 1.11
N ASP A 12 -36.74 1.42 0.59
CA ASP A 12 -37.12 0.18 1.27
C ASP A 12 -37.88 0.40 2.61
N HIS A 13 -38.68 1.47 2.69
CA HIS A 13 -39.33 1.88 3.92
C HIS A 13 -40.40 0.84 4.37
N PRO A 14 -40.36 0.39 5.63
CA PRO A 14 -41.21 -0.71 6.13
C PRO A 14 -42.74 -0.40 6.12
N SER A 15 -43.12 0.87 6.05
CA SER A 15 -44.54 1.26 6.00
C SER A 15 -45.21 1.04 4.64
N VAL A 16 -44.48 0.63 3.61
CA VAL A 16 -45.04 0.42 2.28
C VAL A 16 -45.56 -1.02 2.14
N ARG A 17 -46.83 -1.15 1.79
CA ARG A 17 -47.45 -2.47 1.56
C ARG A 17 -46.80 -3.21 0.40
N PRO A 18 -46.57 -4.55 0.48
CA PRO A 18 -45.93 -5.32 -0.58
C PRO A 18 -46.50 -5.08 -1.99
N ALA A 19 -47.85 -5.17 -2.13
CA ALA A 19 -48.50 -4.94 -3.44
C ALA A 19 -48.29 -3.54 -3.99
N THR A 20 -48.04 -2.53 -3.14
CA THR A 20 -47.72 -1.17 -3.63
C THR A 20 -46.25 -1.10 -4.07
N ARG A 21 -45.36 -1.79 -3.34
CA ARG A 21 -43.94 -1.94 -3.70
C ARG A 21 -43.79 -2.58 -5.06
N ASP A 22 -44.43 -3.73 -5.27
CA ASP A 22 -44.35 -4.49 -6.53
C ASP A 22 -44.84 -3.64 -7.74
N ARG A 23 -45.92 -2.89 -7.57
CA ARG A 23 -46.45 -2.01 -8.61
C ARG A 23 -45.50 -0.86 -8.97
N VAL A 24 -44.80 -0.29 -7.97
CA VAL A 24 -43.83 0.80 -8.22
C VAL A 24 -42.60 0.25 -8.91
N LEU A 25 -42.07 -0.90 -8.43
CA LEU A 25 -40.90 -1.52 -9.03
C LEU A 25 -41.17 -1.96 -10.47
N ALA A 26 -42.33 -2.57 -10.78
CA ALA A 26 -42.72 -2.93 -12.12
C ALA A 26 -42.83 -1.70 -13.03
N ALA A 27 -43.44 -0.61 -12.55
CA ALA A 27 -43.57 0.63 -13.34
C ALA A 27 -42.18 1.30 -13.55
N ALA A 28 -41.26 1.18 -12.62
CA ALA A 28 -39.89 1.68 -12.76
C ALA A 28 -39.11 0.88 -13.83
N ASP A 29 -39.28 -0.44 -13.82
CA ASP A 29 -38.67 -1.35 -14.81
C ASP A 29 -39.22 -1.07 -16.22
N ASP A 30 -40.55 -0.97 -16.37
CA ASP A 30 -41.22 -0.62 -17.64
C ASP A 30 -40.75 0.73 -18.20
N LEU A 31 -40.41 1.68 -17.34
CA LEU A 31 -39.95 3.02 -17.72
C LEU A 31 -38.42 3.10 -17.91
N GLY A 32 -37.69 2.03 -17.64
CA GLY A 32 -36.22 2.05 -17.57
C GLY A 32 -35.69 3.03 -16.50
N TYR A 33 -36.49 3.29 -15.46
CA TYR A 33 -36.11 4.25 -14.41
C TYR A 33 -35.06 3.66 -13.48
N VAL A 34 -33.85 4.22 -13.54
CA VAL A 34 -32.77 3.91 -12.59
C VAL A 34 -32.78 4.96 -11.48
N VAL A 35 -32.85 4.49 -10.25
CA VAL A 35 -32.77 5.39 -9.08
C VAL A 35 -31.43 6.10 -9.07
N ASN A 36 -31.45 7.42 -8.91
CA ASN A 36 -30.22 8.19 -8.78
C ASN A 36 -29.55 7.88 -7.45
N ALA A 37 -28.48 7.10 -7.49
CA ALA A 37 -27.71 6.69 -6.30
C ALA A 37 -27.15 7.89 -5.53
N LEU A 38 -26.81 9.00 -6.20
CA LEU A 38 -26.36 10.24 -5.56
C LEU A 38 -27.48 10.88 -4.73
N ALA A 39 -28.70 10.91 -5.26
CA ALA A 39 -29.86 11.43 -4.55
C ALA A 39 -30.22 10.54 -3.32
N GLN A 40 -30.04 9.23 -3.41
CA GLN A 40 -30.20 8.33 -2.25
C GLN A 40 -29.11 8.54 -1.21
N ALA A 41 -27.87 8.68 -1.61
CA ALA A 41 -26.74 8.96 -0.70
C ALA A 41 -26.93 10.29 0.04
N MET A 42 -27.47 11.33 -0.61
CA MET A 42 -27.79 12.61 0.03
C MET A 42 -28.89 12.49 1.09
N MET A 43 -29.79 11.50 0.97
CA MET A 43 -30.84 11.22 1.96
C MET A 43 -30.39 10.21 3.06
N GLY A 44 -29.12 9.83 3.06
CA GLY A 44 -28.60 8.78 3.96
C GLY A 44 -29.11 7.36 3.62
N LEU A 45 -29.73 7.20 2.46
CA LEU A 45 -30.37 5.99 1.97
C LEU A 45 -29.62 5.57 0.69
N GLY A 46 -28.56 4.81 0.78
CA GLY A 46 -27.91 4.35 -0.44
C GLY A 46 -26.48 3.88 -0.24
N ARG A 47 -25.97 3.28 -1.29
CA ARG A 47 -24.59 2.83 -1.37
C ARG A 47 -23.66 4.05 -1.32
N ARG A 48 -22.73 4.06 -0.39
CA ARG A 48 -21.67 5.07 -0.32
C ARG A 48 -20.46 4.56 -1.08
N THR A 49 -19.51 5.42 -1.30
CA THR A 49 -18.25 5.07 -1.97
C THR A 49 -17.16 4.84 -0.94
N VAL A 50 -16.37 3.79 -1.12
CA VAL A 50 -15.07 3.63 -0.48
C VAL A 50 -14.02 4.00 -1.51
N ALA A 51 -13.23 5.03 -1.24
CA ALA A 51 -12.18 5.49 -2.15
C ALA A 51 -10.83 4.93 -1.72
N PHE A 52 -10.08 4.35 -2.66
CA PHE A 52 -8.70 3.95 -2.50
C PHE A 52 -7.83 4.90 -3.32
N VAL A 53 -6.94 5.61 -2.65
CA VAL A 53 -6.06 6.62 -3.25
C VAL A 53 -4.62 6.16 -3.08
N ALA A 54 -3.91 6.01 -4.19
CA ALA A 54 -2.51 5.62 -4.21
C ALA A 54 -1.67 6.58 -5.06
N ALA A 55 -0.37 6.58 -4.88
CA ALA A 55 0.53 7.34 -5.75
C ALA A 55 0.46 6.82 -7.19
N HIS A 56 0.59 5.52 -7.35
CA HIS A 56 0.57 4.80 -8.63
C HIS A 56 -0.12 3.45 -8.47
N MET A 57 -0.50 2.83 -9.59
CA MET A 57 -1.01 1.45 -9.66
C MET A 57 -0.04 0.58 -10.49
N ILE A 58 1.26 0.73 -10.23
CA ILE A 58 2.30 -0.04 -10.90
C ILE A 58 2.72 -1.20 -9.98
N GLY A 59 2.77 -2.41 -10.54
CA GLY A 59 3.10 -3.62 -9.79
C GLY A 59 1.91 -4.25 -9.05
N SER A 60 2.13 -5.40 -8.40
CA SER A 60 1.10 -6.15 -7.67
C SER A 60 0.73 -5.54 -6.33
N THR A 61 1.64 -4.89 -5.64
CA THR A 61 1.51 -4.37 -4.26
C THR A 61 0.23 -3.56 -4.03
N PHE A 62 0.03 -2.48 -4.82
CA PHE A 62 -1.15 -1.64 -4.68
C PHE A 62 -2.42 -2.31 -5.22
N ALA A 63 -2.26 -3.17 -6.24
CA ALA A 63 -3.38 -3.92 -6.80
C ALA A 63 -3.95 -4.92 -5.77
N ASP A 64 -3.09 -5.64 -5.05
CA ASP A 64 -3.50 -6.59 -4.03
C ASP A 64 -4.16 -5.89 -2.83
N MET A 65 -3.59 -4.76 -2.36
CA MET A 65 -4.23 -3.94 -1.32
C MET A 65 -5.59 -3.41 -1.77
N ALA A 66 -5.67 -2.89 -3.00
CA ALA A 66 -6.92 -2.37 -3.55
C ALA A 66 -7.97 -3.48 -3.69
N ALA A 67 -7.58 -4.67 -4.15
CA ALA A 67 -8.48 -5.82 -4.27
C ALA A 67 -8.97 -6.32 -2.91
N GLY A 68 -8.10 -6.35 -1.88
CA GLY A 68 -8.49 -6.64 -0.50
C GLY A 68 -9.52 -5.63 0.04
N ALA A 69 -9.27 -4.35 -0.16
CA ALA A 69 -10.18 -3.28 0.24
C ALA A 69 -11.51 -3.32 -0.53
N GLU A 70 -11.45 -3.57 -1.84
CA GLU A 70 -12.63 -3.71 -2.70
C GLU A 70 -13.53 -4.86 -2.26
N SER A 71 -12.96 -6.00 -1.89
CA SER A 71 -13.71 -7.17 -1.43
C SER A 71 -14.59 -6.85 -0.21
N VAL A 72 -14.05 -6.07 0.74
CA VAL A 72 -14.79 -5.62 1.92
C VAL A 72 -15.83 -4.56 1.55
N ALA A 73 -15.43 -3.55 0.77
CA ALA A 73 -16.34 -2.47 0.37
C ALA A 73 -17.58 -3.00 -0.37
N THR A 74 -17.38 -3.95 -1.28
CA THR A 74 -18.45 -4.55 -2.08
C THR A 74 -19.34 -5.47 -1.23
N ALA A 75 -18.76 -6.25 -0.30
CA ALA A 75 -19.52 -7.07 0.64
C ALA A 75 -20.47 -6.22 1.52
N GLU A 76 -20.05 -5.02 1.88
CA GLU A 76 -20.85 -4.03 2.63
C GLU A 76 -21.75 -3.18 1.72
N GLY A 77 -21.86 -3.53 0.45
CA GLY A 77 -22.74 -2.87 -0.52
C GLY A 77 -22.26 -1.48 -0.97
N ASN A 78 -21.02 -1.11 -0.70
CA ASN A 78 -20.44 0.16 -1.14
C ASN A 78 -19.87 0.06 -2.57
N LEU A 79 -19.80 1.19 -3.27
CA LEU A 79 -19.06 1.31 -4.51
C LEU A 79 -17.57 1.50 -4.18
N PHE A 80 -16.68 0.78 -4.87
CA PHE A 80 -15.24 1.00 -4.73
C PHE A 80 -14.73 1.93 -5.84
N LEU A 81 -14.01 2.98 -5.45
CA LEU A 81 -13.41 3.96 -6.35
C LEU A 81 -11.89 3.95 -6.16
N LEU A 82 -11.17 3.77 -7.25
CA LEU A 82 -9.72 3.81 -7.27
C LEU A 82 -9.25 5.08 -7.98
N SER A 83 -8.31 5.81 -7.35
CA SER A 83 -7.72 7.02 -7.91
C SER A 83 -6.21 7.07 -7.64
N THR A 84 -5.47 7.77 -8.52
CA THR A 84 -4.02 7.94 -8.35
C THR A 84 -3.63 9.41 -8.33
N THR A 85 -2.62 9.74 -7.51
CA THR A 85 -2.11 11.11 -7.35
C THR A 85 -0.88 11.39 -8.21
N GLY A 86 -0.16 10.36 -8.65
CA GLY A 86 1.10 10.51 -9.39
C GLY A 86 2.23 11.09 -8.56
N GLU A 87 2.20 10.93 -7.23
CA GLU A 87 3.12 11.55 -6.25
C GLU A 87 3.07 13.08 -6.21
N ASP A 88 2.03 13.69 -6.76
CA ASP A 88 1.84 15.14 -6.75
C ASP A 88 0.98 15.56 -5.55
N PRO A 89 1.53 16.30 -4.55
CA PRO A 89 0.78 16.75 -3.39
C PRO A 89 -0.35 17.74 -3.73
N ALA A 90 -0.26 18.48 -4.84
CA ALA A 90 -1.33 19.38 -5.26
C ALA A 90 -2.52 18.56 -5.77
N ARG A 91 -2.26 17.58 -6.63
CA ARG A 91 -3.27 16.63 -7.13
C ARG A 91 -3.90 15.81 -6.00
N GLU A 92 -3.11 15.43 -4.99
CA GLU A 92 -3.64 14.74 -3.80
C GLU A 92 -4.64 15.62 -3.05
N ARG A 93 -4.32 16.90 -2.82
CA ARG A 93 -5.24 17.85 -2.16
C ARG A 93 -6.52 18.05 -2.94
N ASP A 94 -6.43 18.29 -4.25
CA ASP A 94 -7.59 18.49 -5.13
C ASP A 94 -8.49 17.26 -5.14
N LEU A 95 -7.89 16.06 -5.14
CA LEU A 95 -8.61 14.79 -5.08
C LEU A 95 -9.33 14.62 -3.73
N MET A 96 -8.66 14.92 -2.60
CA MET A 96 -9.26 14.82 -1.27
C MET A 96 -10.43 15.80 -1.10
N GLU A 97 -10.33 17.01 -1.67
CA GLU A 97 -11.43 17.97 -1.67
C GLU A 97 -12.61 17.48 -2.50
N THR A 98 -12.35 16.96 -3.69
CA THR A 98 -13.37 16.31 -4.53
C THR A 98 -14.05 15.16 -3.80
N LEU A 99 -13.27 14.25 -3.18
CA LEU A 99 -13.83 13.13 -2.43
C LEU A 99 -14.71 13.60 -1.28
N ARG A 100 -14.31 14.65 -0.56
CA ARG A 100 -15.14 15.25 0.50
C ARG A 100 -16.51 15.70 -0.01
N GLU A 101 -16.57 16.31 -1.20
CA GLU A 101 -17.84 16.74 -1.83
C GLU A 101 -18.75 15.56 -2.13
N TYR A 102 -18.20 14.41 -2.55
CA TYR A 102 -18.95 13.19 -2.82
C TYR A 102 -19.38 12.43 -1.57
N ARG A 103 -18.96 12.87 -0.35
CA ARG A 103 -19.32 12.25 0.94
C ARG A 103 -19.10 10.73 0.96
N PRO A 104 -17.89 10.24 0.77
CA PRO A 104 -17.62 8.80 0.75
C PRO A 104 -17.94 8.17 2.12
N ALA A 105 -18.04 6.84 2.18
CA ALA A 105 -18.09 6.12 3.44
C ALA A 105 -16.73 6.16 4.12
N ALA A 106 -15.68 5.98 3.32
CA ALA A 106 -14.29 5.96 3.77
C ALA A 106 -13.33 6.33 2.64
N VAL A 107 -12.14 6.78 3.03
CA VAL A 107 -11.00 6.99 2.14
C VAL A 107 -9.80 6.24 2.69
N LEU A 108 -9.19 5.40 1.86
CA LEU A 108 -7.96 4.67 2.12
C LEU A 108 -6.84 5.38 1.35
N LEU A 109 -5.88 5.97 2.04
CA LEU A 109 -4.70 6.60 1.43
C LEU A 109 -3.52 5.64 1.54
N ALA A 110 -3.04 5.15 0.38
CA ALA A 110 -2.11 4.04 0.32
C ALA A 110 -0.70 4.47 -0.08
N GLY A 111 0.29 3.86 0.57
CA GLY A 111 1.68 3.86 0.15
C GLY A 111 2.60 4.80 0.90
N SER A 112 3.84 4.88 0.39
CA SER A 112 4.90 5.72 0.95
C SER A 112 4.60 7.20 0.74
N THR A 113 4.77 7.99 1.79
CA THR A 113 4.59 9.43 1.78
C THR A 113 5.90 10.14 2.13
N GLN A 114 5.93 11.46 2.03
CA GLN A 114 7.05 12.24 2.53
C GLN A 114 7.15 12.08 4.06
N THR A 115 8.39 12.02 4.56
CA THR A 115 8.65 12.08 6.00
C THR A 115 8.50 13.51 6.50
N GLY A 116 8.11 13.68 7.78
CA GLY A 116 8.09 14.97 8.44
C GLY A 116 6.71 15.53 8.74
N GLU A 117 6.72 16.63 9.47
CA GLU A 117 5.51 17.25 10.02
C GLU A 117 4.51 17.73 8.94
N GLU A 118 5.00 18.11 7.77
CA GLU A 118 4.14 18.62 6.70
C GLU A 118 3.12 17.58 6.22
N PHE A 119 3.55 16.32 6.06
CA PHE A 119 2.62 15.23 5.71
C PHE A 119 1.66 14.95 6.86
N GLU A 120 2.15 14.87 8.11
CA GLU A 120 1.31 14.61 9.27
C GLU A 120 0.22 15.70 9.43
N GLN A 121 0.59 16.98 9.32
CA GLN A 121 -0.37 18.09 9.37
C GLN A 121 -1.41 17.99 8.25
N ARG A 122 -0.98 17.63 7.04
CA ARG A 122 -1.86 17.46 5.88
C ARG A 122 -2.82 16.27 6.07
N ALA A 123 -2.33 15.14 6.58
CA ALA A 123 -3.15 13.95 6.87
C ALA A 123 -4.18 14.23 7.97
N VAL A 124 -3.83 14.99 9.02
CA VAL A 124 -4.76 15.45 10.05
C VAL A 124 -5.86 16.31 9.43
N ALA A 125 -5.49 17.29 8.61
CA ALA A 125 -6.46 18.15 7.94
C ALA A 125 -7.43 17.36 7.03
N TYR A 126 -6.94 16.34 6.32
CA TYR A 126 -7.79 15.45 5.53
C TYR A 126 -8.73 14.63 6.42
N ALA A 127 -8.22 14.06 7.52
CA ALA A 127 -9.02 13.29 8.44
C ALA A 127 -10.16 14.11 9.05
N GLU A 128 -9.89 15.34 9.48
CA GLU A 128 -10.89 16.27 10.02
C GLU A 128 -11.93 16.68 8.96
N ALA A 129 -11.48 17.03 7.75
CA ALA A 129 -12.36 17.43 6.67
C ALA A 129 -13.29 16.31 6.21
N LEU A 130 -12.80 15.06 6.19
CA LEU A 130 -13.60 13.88 5.87
C LEU A 130 -14.55 13.52 7.02
N ALA A 131 -14.10 13.61 8.28
CA ALA A 131 -14.94 13.37 9.45
C ALA A 131 -16.14 14.33 9.51
N ALA A 132 -15.98 15.58 9.10
CA ALA A 132 -17.05 16.57 9.04
C ALA A 132 -18.21 16.17 8.09
N VAL A 133 -17.95 15.29 7.13
CA VAL A 133 -18.96 14.76 6.20
C VAL A 133 -19.34 13.31 6.51
N GLY A 134 -18.87 12.76 7.66
CA GLY A 134 -19.17 11.41 8.11
C GLY A 134 -18.39 10.33 7.38
N ALA A 135 -17.19 10.66 6.87
CA ALA A 135 -16.22 9.73 6.27
C ALA A 135 -15.03 9.52 7.21
N ARG A 136 -14.37 8.36 7.12
CA ARG A 136 -13.11 8.08 7.79
C ARG A 136 -11.95 8.08 6.82
N LEU A 137 -10.79 8.62 7.26
CA LEU A 137 -9.50 8.41 6.59
C LEU A 137 -8.74 7.30 7.31
N VAL A 138 -8.21 6.35 6.53
CA VAL A 138 -7.26 5.34 7.02
C VAL A 138 -6.03 5.35 6.11
N LEU A 139 -4.85 5.40 6.70
CA LEU A 139 -3.59 5.22 5.97
C LEU A 139 -3.30 3.73 5.85
N VAL A 140 -2.97 3.25 4.66
CA VAL A 140 -2.68 1.82 4.41
C VAL A 140 -1.29 1.65 3.81
N GLY A 141 -0.50 0.73 4.37
CA GLY A 141 0.91 0.56 4.03
C GLY A 141 1.77 1.74 4.48
N HIS A 142 1.34 2.43 5.52
CA HIS A 142 1.98 3.61 6.08
C HIS A 142 2.19 3.44 7.59
N PRO A 143 3.37 3.76 8.12
CA PRO A 143 3.62 3.69 9.56
C PRO A 143 2.69 4.64 10.34
N ALA A 144 2.59 4.41 11.64
CA ALA A 144 1.83 5.29 12.53
C ALA A 144 2.29 6.75 12.39
N CYS A 145 1.34 7.69 12.49
CA CYS A 145 1.62 9.12 12.57
C CYS A 145 1.78 9.51 14.06
N PRO A 146 3.01 9.67 14.59
CA PRO A 146 3.22 9.86 16.01
C PRO A 146 2.54 11.09 16.60
N GLY A 147 2.32 12.11 15.79
CA GLY A 147 1.70 13.38 16.20
C GLY A 147 0.19 13.36 16.32
N SER A 148 -0.50 12.30 15.87
CA SER A 148 -1.96 12.26 15.86
C SER A 148 -2.55 10.89 16.15
N LYS A 149 -3.22 10.79 17.30
CA LYS A 149 -4.04 9.61 17.64
C LYS A 149 -5.34 9.51 16.84
N SER A 150 -5.71 10.56 16.11
CA SER A 150 -6.93 10.59 15.30
C SER A 150 -6.75 9.93 13.92
N ILE A 151 -5.50 9.70 13.48
CA ILE A 151 -5.22 9.05 12.21
C ILE A 151 -5.05 7.56 12.43
N LEU A 152 -5.95 6.79 11.84
CA LEU A 152 -5.87 5.35 11.83
C LEU A 152 -4.91 4.90 10.72
N SER A 153 -4.04 3.94 11.02
CA SER A 153 -3.17 3.33 10.01
C SER A 153 -3.12 1.82 10.13
N VAL A 154 -3.04 1.17 8.98
CA VAL A 154 -2.78 -0.27 8.84
C VAL A 154 -1.53 -0.44 8.01
N ASP A 155 -0.49 -0.98 8.63
CA ASP A 155 0.83 -1.13 8.04
C ASP A 155 1.32 -2.59 8.17
N TYR A 156 2.52 -2.84 7.73
CA TYR A 156 3.21 -4.12 7.86
C TYR A 156 4.63 -3.91 8.37
N ASP A 157 5.19 -4.95 9.00
CA ASP A 157 6.51 -4.92 9.66
C ASP A 157 7.66 -4.75 8.65
N GLN A 158 7.91 -3.50 8.25
CA GLN A 158 8.97 -3.13 7.32
C GLN A 158 10.35 -3.29 7.95
N VAL A 159 10.51 -2.79 9.17
CA VAL A 159 11.76 -2.83 9.93
C VAL A 159 12.17 -4.27 10.21
N GLY A 160 11.29 -5.07 10.81
CA GLY A 160 11.56 -6.47 11.12
C GLY A 160 11.75 -7.32 9.87
N GLY A 161 11.03 -7.02 8.78
CA GLY A 161 11.21 -7.70 7.50
C GLY A 161 12.65 -7.57 6.98
N VAL A 162 13.16 -6.34 6.89
CA VAL A 162 14.53 -6.10 6.42
C VAL A 162 15.58 -6.60 7.41
N ARG A 163 15.33 -6.48 8.73
CA ARG A 163 16.20 -7.04 9.75
C ARG A 163 16.39 -8.55 9.57
N ARG A 164 15.30 -9.30 9.31
CA ARG A 164 15.36 -10.74 8.98
C ARG A 164 16.13 -11.02 7.68
N ALA A 165 15.99 -10.17 6.66
CA ALA A 165 16.78 -10.28 5.42
C ALA A 165 18.29 -10.14 5.67
N VAL A 166 18.68 -9.16 6.49
CA VAL A 166 20.09 -8.98 6.88
C VAL A 166 20.59 -10.16 7.73
N GLU A 167 19.83 -10.61 8.73
CA GLU A 167 20.15 -11.77 9.55
C GLU A 167 20.39 -13.03 8.70
N HIS A 168 19.53 -13.27 7.72
CA HIS A 168 19.66 -14.37 6.77
C HIS A 168 20.99 -14.30 6.00
N LEU A 169 21.31 -13.13 5.42
CA LEU A 169 22.55 -12.93 4.67
C LEU A 169 23.79 -13.07 5.57
N VAL A 170 23.73 -12.56 6.80
CA VAL A 170 24.82 -12.71 7.78
C VAL A 170 25.02 -14.16 8.17
N THR A 171 23.94 -14.92 8.37
CA THR A 171 23.98 -16.37 8.62
C THR A 171 24.59 -17.13 7.46
N GLY A 172 24.32 -16.71 6.22
CA GLY A 172 24.96 -17.21 4.98
C GLY A 172 26.44 -16.81 4.83
N GLY A 173 27.03 -16.09 5.81
CA GLY A 173 28.45 -15.73 5.82
C GLY A 173 28.78 -14.37 5.23
N HIS A 174 27.79 -13.62 4.72
CA HIS A 174 28.03 -12.28 4.18
C HIS A 174 28.34 -11.29 5.28
N ARG A 175 29.33 -10.42 5.03
CA ARG A 175 29.77 -9.38 5.96
C ARG A 175 29.77 -7.99 5.35
N ARG A 176 29.89 -7.91 4.03
CA ARG A 176 29.79 -6.68 3.24
C ARG A 176 28.50 -6.73 2.45
N ILE A 177 27.44 -6.20 3.07
CA ILE A 177 26.08 -6.20 2.58
C ILE A 177 25.71 -4.77 2.20
N ALA A 178 25.09 -4.53 1.04
CA ALA A 178 24.61 -3.21 0.66
C ALA A 178 23.08 -3.11 0.75
N PHE A 179 22.59 -1.92 1.01
CA PHE A 179 21.19 -1.55 0.83
C PHE A 179 21.02 -0.73 -0.46
N LEU A 180 20.14 -1.14 -1.36
CA LEU A 180 19.95 -0.47 -2.65
C LEU A 180 18.49 -0.07 -2.84
N GLY A 181 18.27 1.20 -3.17
CA GLY A 181 16.94 1.76 -3.42
C GLY A 181 16.53 2.85 -2.42
N LEU A 182 17.48 3.44 -1.67
CA LEU A 182 17.13 4.55 -0.78
C LEU A 182 16.55 5.71 -1.62
N ILE A 183 15.42 6.21 -1.18
CA ILE A 183 14.82 7.46 -1.67
C ILE A 183 14.70 8.37 -0.45
N PRO A 184 15.46 9.46 -0.39
CA PRO A 184 15.45 10.38 0.75
C PRO A 184 14.05 10.91 1.02
N GLU A 185 13.78 11.22 2.27
CA GLU A 185 12.53 11.87 2.73
C GLU A 185 11.25 11.09 2.42
N ARG A 186 11.34 9.75 2.29
CA ARG A 186 10.19 8.86 2.11
C ARG A 186 10.09 7.88 3.28
N THR A 187 8.86 7.62 3.74
CA THR A 187 8.58 6.79 4.93
C THR A 187 9.01 5.34 4.73
N THR A 188 8.58 4.66 3.68
CA THR A 188 8.92 3.26 3.42
C THR A 188 10.43 3.02 3.26
N PRO A 189 11.17 3.79 2.43
CA PRO A 189 12.63 3.65 2.36
C PRO A 189 13.33 3.90 3.70
N ALA A 190 12.87 4.86 4.50
CA ALA A 190 13.43 5.15 5.81
C ALA A 190 13.25 3.99 6.80
N GLU A 191 12.06 3.39 6.88
CA GLU A 191 11.77 2.24 7.74
C GLU A 191 12.59 1.01 7.30
N ARG A 192 12.70 0.75 6.00
CA ARG A 192 13.49 -0.37 5.47
C ARG A 192 14.98 -0.16 5.70
N LEU A 193 15.51 1.06 5.52
CA LEU A 193 16.89 1.40 5.87
C LEU A 193 17.15 1.19 7.36
N ARG A 194 16.25 1.63 8.24
CA ARG A 194 16.35 1.37 9.68
C ARG A 194 16.43 -0.11 10.00
N GLY A 195 15.62 -0.95 9.31
CA GLY A 195 15.70 -2.41 9.46
C GLY A 195 17.05 -2.98 9.05
N TYR A 196 17.63 -2.47 7.97
CA TYR A 196 18.98 -2.83 7.52
C TYR A 196 20.05 -2.45 8.54
N GLU A 197 20.02 -1.22 9.06
CA GLU A 197 20.97 -0.74 10.07
C GLU A 197 20.89 -1.56 11.36
N LEU A 198 19.67 -1.84 11.85
CA LEU A 198 19.46 -2.67 13.03
C LEU A 198 19.96 -4.10 12.81
N GLY A 199 19.70 -4.70 11.64
CA GLY A 199 20.17 -6.04 11.31
C GLY A 199 21.70 -6.14 11.28
N LEU A 200 22.40 -5.12 10.77
CA LEU A 200 23.86 -5.04 10.85
C LEU A 200 24.36 -4.87 12.30
N GLN A 201 23.72 -4.01 13.07
CA GLN A 201 24.06 -3.82 14.49
C GLN A 201 23.93 -5.10 15.29
N ASP A 202 22.85 -5.86 15.13
CA ASP A 202 22.64 -7.15 15.81
C ASP A 202 23.73 -8.17 15.48
N ALA A 203 24.25 -8.10 14.24
CA ALA A 203 25.35 -8.94 13.80
C ALA A 203 26.74 -8.41 14.19
N GLY A 204 26.83 -7.28 14.89
CA GLY A 204 28.10 -6.63 15.23
C GLY A 204 28.85 -6.07 14.01
N LEU A 205 28.16 -5.79 12.92
CA LEU A 205 28.73 -5.23 11.70
C LEU A 205 28.56 -3.71 11.67
N PRO A 206 29.55 -2.96 11.17
CA PRO A 206 29.41 -1.51 11.02
C PRO A 206 28.47 -1.17 9.86
N VAL A 207 27.72 -0.08 10.03
CA VAL A 207 27.00 0.55 8.93
C VAL A 207 27.98 1.38 8.11
N ASP A 208 28.22 0.99 6.86
CA ASP A 208 29.06 1.72 5.91
C ASP A 208 28.18 2.57 5.00
N PRO A 209 28.17 3.92 5.11
CA PRO A 209 27.34 4.78 4.27
C PRO A 209 27.58 4.61 2.76
N SER A 210 28.77 4.15 2.36
CA SER A 210 29.10 3.91 0.96
C SER A 210 28.38 2.70 0.37
N LEU A 211 27.73 1.88 1.22
CA LEU A 211 26.90 0.73 0.87
C LEU A 211 25.39 1.01 0.93
N VAL A 212 25.02 2.22 1.30
CA VAL A 212 23.62 2.69 1.22
C VAL A 212 23.46 3.47 -0.08
N ILE A 213 22.75 2.88 -1.03
CA ILE A 213 22.75 3.37 -2.43
C ILE A 213 21.36 3.96 -2.75
N GLU A 214 21.35 5.22 -3.14
CA GLU A 214 20.17 5.89 -3.66
C GLU A 214 19.91 5.50 -5.10
N CYS A 215 18.64 5.22 -5.43
CA CYS A 215 18.17 5.09 -6.81
C CYS A 215 16.64 5.23 -6.87
N ALA A 216 16.13 5.45 -8.10
CA ALA A 216 14.69 5.38 -8.33
C ALA A 216 14.14 3.98 -7.99
N ASN A 217 12.90 3.91 -7.53
CA ASN A 217 12.21 2.65 -7.22
C ASN A 217 11.68 1.96 -8.49
N ASP A 218 12.58 1.76 -9.44
CA ASP A 218 12.31 1.03 -10.67
C ASP A 218 13.54 0.20 -11.10
N SER A 219 13.34 -0.72 -12.03
CA SER A 219 14.39 -1.63 -12.48
C SER A 219 15.49 -0.93 -13.31
N ASP A 220 15.23 0.20 -13.93
CA ASP A 220 16.22 0.90 -14.76
C ASP A 220 17.17 1.75 -13.91
N GLY A 221 16.63 2.53 -12.97
CA GLY A 221 17.42 3.27 -11.99
C GLY A 221 18.25 2.34 -11.13
N ALA A 222 17.66 1.25 -10.66
CA ALA A 222 18.34 0.22 -9.88
C ALA A 222 19.46 -0.45 -10.68
N ARG A 223 19.27 -0.73 -11.98
CA ARG A 223 20.32 -1.29 -12.84
C ARG A 223 21.53 -0.38 -12.96
N VAL A 224 21.30 0.92 -13.15
CA VAL A 224 22.41 1.91 -13.26
C VAL A 224 23.19 1.97 -11.95
N ALA A 225 22.52 2.07 -10.82
CA ALA A 225 23.13 2.12 -9.50
C ALA A 225 23.90 0.83 -9.18
N ALA A 226 23.29 -0.34 -9.45
CA ALA A 226 23.91 -1.64 -9.23
C ALA A 226 25.14 -1.88 -10.13
N LEU A 227 25.13 -1.44 -11.39
CA LEU A 227 26.31 -1.50 -12.26
C LEU A 227 27.48 -0.74 -11.64
N SER A 228 27.26 0.47 -11.16
CA SER A 228 28.31 1.27 -10.51
C SER A 228 28.82 0.57 -9.23
N LEU A 229 27.93 0.07 -8.39
CA LEU A 229 28.26 -0.58 -7.11
C LEU A 229 29.04 -1.90 -7.33
N LEU A 230 28.54 -2.76 -8.21
CA LEU A 230 29.09 -4.11 -8.44
C LEU A 230 30.37 -4.12 -9.27
N SER A 231 30.71 -3.02 -9.95
CA SER A 231 31.97 -2.86 -10.67
C SER A 231 33.12 -2.43 -9.75
N ARG A 232 32.88 -2.11 -8.49
CA ARG A 232 33.93 -1.71 -7.55
C ARG A 232 34.84 -2.91 -7.21
N PRO A 233 36.15 -2.69 -7.00
CA PRO A 233 37.06 -3.76 -6.55
C PRO A 233 36.65 -4.35 -5.17
N ASP A 234 36.08 -3.50 -4.31
CA ASP A 234 35.58 -3.84 -2.98
C ASP A 234 34.06 -4.00 -2.94
N ARG A 235 33.45 -4.50 -4.02
CA ARG A 235 32.00 -4.65 -4.14
C ARG A 235 31.39 -5.46 -2.97
N PRO A 236 30.13 -5.21 -2.60
CA PRO A 236 29.43 -6.04 -1.64
C PRO A 236 29.25 -7.47 -2.16
N THR A 237 29.17 -8.43 -1.25
CA THR A 237 28.87 -9.84 -1.57
C THR A 237 27.40 -10.16 -1.47
N ALA A 238 26.59 -9.24 -0.93
CA ALA A 238 25.14 -9.36 -0.87
C ALA A 238 24.46 -8.00 -0.93
N LEU A 239 23.22 -7.98 -1.41
CA LEU A 239 22.37 -6.79 -1.45
C LEU A 239 21.01 -7.08 -0.84
N VAL A 240 20.54 -6.13 -0.03
CA VAL A 240 19.12 -5.98 0.33
C VAL A 240 18.54 -4.88 -0.54
N CYS A 241 17.56 -5.22 -1.33
CA CYS A 241 16.89 -4.30 -2.26
C CYS A 241 15.65 -3.71 -1.63
N LEU A 242 15.39 -2.42 -1.89
CA LEU A 242 14.19 -1.75 -1.38
C LEU A 242 12.90 -2.50 -1.74
N THR A 243 12.80 -2.94 -3.00
CA THR A 243 11.65 -3.71 -3.53
C THR A 243 12.14 -4.80 -4.48
N ASP A 244 11.25 -5.71 -4.83
CA ASP A 244 11.51 -6.72 -5.87
C ASP A 244 11.77 -6.09 -7.24
N GLY A 245 11.13 -4.96 -7.54
CA GLY A 245 11.39 -4.19 -8.76
C GLY A 245 12.84 -3.68 -8.82
N VAL A 246 13.38 -3.23 -7.69
CA VAL A 246 14.79 -2.85 -7.54
C VAL A 246 15.69 -4.08 -7.71
N ALA A 247 15.34 -5.23 -7.12
CA ALA A 247 16.10 -6.48 -7.26
C ALA A 247 16.20 -6.93 -8.72
N VAL A 248 15.14 -6.80 -9.53
CA VAL A 248 15.17 -7.07 -10.97
C VAL A 248 16.24 -6.23 -11.67
N GLY A 249 16.40 -4.96 -11.29
CA GLY A 249 17.47 -4.10 -11.79
C GLY A 249 18.87 -4.62 -11.44
N VAL A 250 19.05 -5.12 -10.20
CA VAL A 250 20.31 -5.76 -9.75
C VAL A 250 20.60 -7.03 -10.56
N TYR A 251 19.62 -7.89 -10.82
CA TYR A 251 19.80 -9.06 -11.70
C TYR A 251 20.29 -8.68 -13.09
N ARG A 252 19.72 -7.63 -13.67
CA ARG A 252 20.13 -7.11 -14.98
C ARG A 252 21.56 -6.59 -14.96
N ALA A 253 21.99 -5.92 -13.88
CA ALA A 253 23.35 -5.44 -13.69
C ALA A 253 24.34 -6.60 -13.52
N ALA A 254 24.05 -7.56 -12.63
CA ALA A 254 24.87 -8.75 -12.39
C ALA A 254 25.12 -9.53 -13.70
N ARG A 255 24.04 -9.79 -14.46
CA ARG A 255 24.14 -10.43 -15.78
C ARG A 255 25.04 -9.65 -16.74
N SER A 256 24.95 -8.31 -16.78
CA SER A 256 25.78 -7.47 -17.66
C SER A 256 27.27 -7.52 -17.28
N LEU A 257 27.57 -7.77 -16.01
CA LEU A 257 28.94 -7.90 -15.47
C LEU A 257 29.45 -9.35 -15.46
N GLY A 258 28.64 -10.32 -15.86
CA GLY A 258 28.98 -11.74 -15.83
C GLY A 258 29.07 -12.31 -14.40
N LEU A 259 28.42 -11.68 -13.42
CA LEU A 259 28.39 -12.12 -12.04
C LEU A 259 27.31 -13.18 -11.81
N ALA A 260 27.68 -14.25 -11.12
CA ALA A 260 26.76 -15.31 -10.73
C ALA A 260 25.95 -14.92 -9.48
N ILE A 261 24.64 -15.18 -9.52
CA ILE A 261 23.74 -15.08 -8.39
C ILE A 261 23.43 -16.52 -7.97
N PRO A 262 23.63 -16.93 -6.70
CA PRO A 262 24.20 -16.17 -5.59
C PRO A 262 25.74 -16.21 -5.50
N GLY A 263 26.45 -16.92 -6.39
CA GLY A 263 27.87 -17.26 -6.24
C GLY A 263 28.80 -16.07 -6.06
N ASP A 264 28.59 -14.98 -6.80
CA ASP A 264 29.37 -13.73 -6.69
C ASP A 264 28.64 -12.66 -5.86
N VAL A 265 27.33 -12.68 -5.86
CA VAL A 265 26.49 -11.72 -5.15
C VAL A 265 25.13 -12.33 -4.79
N ALA A 266 24.81 -12.39 -3.52
CA ALA A 266 23.47 -12.78 -3.02
C ALA A 266 22.53 -11.58 -3.07
N ILE A 267 21.24 -11.83 -3.31
CA ILE A 267 20.23 -10.77 -3.46
C ILE A 267 18.97 -11.14 -2.68
N VAL A 268 18.50 -10.19 -1.86
CA VAL A 268 17.21 -10.28 -1.18
C VAL A 268 16.35 -9.09 -1.60
N GLY A 269 15.12 -9.38 -2.03
CA GLY A 269 14.10 -8.40 -2.37
C GLY A 269 13.13 -8.09 -1.24
N PHE A 270 12.07 -7.39 -1.58
CA PHE A 270 10.96 -7.09 -0.69
C PHE A 270 9.69 -6.97 -1.53
N ASP A 271 8.57 -7.50 -1.08
CA ASP A 271 7.18 -7.51 -1.53
C ASP A 271 6.66 -8.92 -1.88
N ASP A 272 7.50 -9.86 -2.33
CA ASP A 272 7.16 -11.19 -2.89
C ASP A 272 6.21 -11.08 -4.10
N ALA A 273 6.54 -10.20 -5.03
CA ALA A 273 5.80 -10.07 -6.28
C ALA A 273 5.79 -11.41 -7.06
N PRO A 274 4.66 -11.85 -7.64
CA PRO A 274 4.55 -13.18 -8.26
C PRO A 274 5.67 -13.49 -9.27
N ILE A 275 6.08 -12.52 -10.05
CA ILE A 275 7.10 -12.69 -11.10
C ILE A 275 8.50 -13.06 -10.56
N VAL A 276 8.80 -12.76 -9.30
CA VAL A 276 10.17 -12.99 -8.78
C VAL A 276 10.44 -14.45 -8.42
N ALA A 277 9.42 -15.27 -8.30
CA ALA A 277 9.53 -16.71 -8.18
C ALA A 277 9.99 -17.37 -9.50
N ASP A 278 9.72 -16.71 -10.64
CA ASP A 278 10.07 -17.19 -11.99
C ASP A 278 11.42 -16.65 -12.48
N LEU A 279 12.11 -15.83 -11.70
CA LEU A 279 13.46 -15.41 -12.00
C LEU A 279 14.43 -16.62 -11.96
N THR A 280 15.55 -16.51 -12.65
CA THR A 280 16.60 -17.51 -12.62
C THR A 280 17.94 -16.87 -12.22
N PRO A 281 18.43 -17.17 -11.00
CA PRO A 281 17.78 -17.95 -9.93
C PRO A 281 16.55 -17.26 -9.35
N ALA A 282 15.64 -18.02 -8.68
CA ALA A 282 14.45 -17.48 -8.03
C ALA A 282 14.83 -16.55 -6.87
N LEU A 283 14.16 -15.39 -6.73
CA LEU A 283 14.52 -14.35 -5.76
C LEU A 283 14.04 -14.67 -4.35
N THR A 284 14.96 -14.68 -3.40
CA THR A 284 14.68 -14.58 -1.95
C THR A 284 14.12 -13.19 -1.66
N THR A 285 13.00 -13.09 -0.94
CA THR A 285 12.32 -11.83 -0.71
C THR A 285 11.53 -11.83 0.59
N ILE A 286 11.10 -10.65 1.03
CA ILE A 286 10.17 -10.50 2.16
C ILE A 286 8.75 -10.45 1.61
N ARG A 287 7.91 -11.43 2.00
CA ARG A 287 6.48 -11.43 1.69
C ARG A 287 5.74 -10.46 2.58
N VAL A 288 4.96 -9.61 1.94
CA VAL A 288 4.04 -8.67 2.59
C VAL A 288 2.60 -9.13 2.37
N PRO A 289 1.76 -9.16 3.42
CA PRO A 289 0.35 -9.53 3.28
C PRO A 289 -0.50 -8.35 2.74
N PHE A 290 -0.24 -7.93 1.50
CA PHE A 290 -0.88 -6.74 0.92
C PHE A 290 -2.40 -6.84 0.83
N TRP A 291 -2.93 -8.03 0.51
CA TRP A 291 -4.37 -8.27 0.51
C TRP A 291 -4.97 -8.02 1.89
N GLU A 292 -4.36 -8.58 2.93
CA GLU A 292 -4.80 -8.43 4.33
C GLU A 292 -4.70 -6.98 4.78
N VAL A 293 -3.65 -6.24 4.38
CA VAL A 293 -3.53 -4.79 4.64
C VAL A 293 -4.74 -4.05 4.07
N GLY A 294 -5.14 -4.38 2.84
CA GLY A 294 -6.33 -3.81 2.20
C GLY A 294 -7.63 -4.17 2.93
N VAL A 295 -7.80 -5.44 3.28
CA VAL A 295 -8.96 -5.94 4.04
C VAL A 295 -9.10 -5.23 5.38
N HIS A 296 -8.04 -5.22 6.20
CA HIS A 296 -8.06 -4.56 7.50
C HIS A 296 -8.26 -3.05 7.37
N GLY A 297 -7.59 -2.41 6.40
CA GLY A 297 -7.78 -0.99 6.11
C GLY A 297 -9.24 -0.63 5.84
N ALA A 298 -9.92 -1.39 4.99
CA ALA A 298 -11.33 -1.17 4.67
C ALA A 298 -12.26 -1.49 5.86
N ARG A 299 -12.00 -2.55 6.63
CA ARG A 299 -12.79 -2.90 7.82
C ARG A 299 -12.71 -1.83 8.90
N VAL A 300 -11.50 -1.31 9.17
CA VAL A 300 -11.27 -0.19 10.08
C VAL A 300 -11.98 1.08 9.58
N ALA A 301 -11.83 1.38 8.29
CA ALA A 301 -12.42 2.57 7.68
C ALA A 301 -13.96 2.56 7.71
N LEU A 302 -14.57 1.39 7.55
CA LEU A 302 -16.03 1.21 7.63
C LEU A 302 -16.55 1.01 9.05
N GLY A 303 -15.68 0.95 10.07
CA GLY A 303 -16.06 0.73 11.46
C GLY A 303 -16.50 -0.70 11.76
N LEU A 304 -16.09 -1.67 10.98
CA LEU A 304 -16.31 -3.10 11.18
C LEU A 304 -15.28 -3.71 12.16
N GLU A 305 -14.16 -3.03 12.32
CA GLU A 305 -13.12 -3.33 13.30
C GLU A 305 -12.73 -2.04 14.01
N GLU A 306 -12.49 -2.13 15.31
CA GLU A 306 -12.00 -1.00 16.11
C GLU A 306 -10.57 -1.26 16.53
N TYR A 307 -9.70 -0.27 16.26
CA TYR A 307 -8.31 -0.28 16.69
C TYR A 307 -7.94 1.08 17.30
N ASP A 308 -7.01 1.06 18.24
CA ASP A 308 -6.48 2.27 18.86
C ASP A 308 -5.23 2.74 18.06
N GLY A 309 -5.50 3.46 16.99
CA GLY A 309 -4.49 4.19 16.21
C GLY A 309 -3.80 3.40 15.10
N HIS A 310 -2.99 2.38 15.42
CA HIS A 310 -2.11 1.70 14.45
C HIS A 310 -2.20 0.18 14.54
N VAL A 311 -2.29 -0.48 13.39
CA VAL A 311 -2.20 -1.94 13.23
C VAL A 311 -1.02 -2.27 12.36
N GLN A 312 -0.17 -3.17 12.82
CA GLN A 312 0.97 -3.66 12.05
C GLN A 312 0.86 -5.16 11.80
N LEU A 313 0.80 -5.56 10.53
CA LEU A 313 0.77 -6.96 10.11
C LEU A 313 2.18 -7.53 10.00
N PRO A 314 2.39 -8.83 10.33
CA PRO A 314 3.70 -9.45 10.20
C PRO A 314 4.10 -9.63 8.72
N THR A 315 5.42 -9.65 8.47
CA THR A 315 6.01 -10.00 7.18
C THR A 315 6.82 -11.28 7.32
N GLU A 316 7.06 -12.00 6.23
CA GLU A 316 7.73 -13.30 6.20
C GLU A 316 8.90 -13.30 5.23
N LEU A 317 10.05 -13.87 5.62
CA LEU A 317 11.16 -14.12 4.70
C LEU A 317 10.90 -15.40 3.89
N ILE A 318 10.87 -15.26 2.58
CA ILE A 318 10.72 -16.38 1.64
C ILE A 318 12.08 -16.65 1.01
N VAL A 319 12.76 -17.69 1.52
CA VAL A 319 14.08 -18.08 1.04
C VAL A 319 13.93 -18.84 -0.29
N ARG A 320 14.71 -18.41 -1.29
CA ARG A 320 14.82 -19.02 -2.60
C ARG A 320 16.30 -19.11 -3.04
N GLU A 321 16.57 -19.25 -4.32
CA GLU A 321 17.88 -19.56 -4.87
C GLU A 321 18.86 -18.37 -4.88
N SER A 322 18.39 -17.14 -4.82
CA SER A 322 19.25 -15.94 -4.92
C SER A 322 20.05 -15.65 -3.65
N SER A 323 19.71 -16.30 -2.54
CA SER A 323 20.47 -16.27 -1.27
C SER A 323 20.04 -17.47 -0.44
N PRO A 324 20.61 -18.65 -0.70
CA PRO A 324 20.25 -19.90 -0.04
C PRO A 324 20.71 -19.97 1.41
#